data_3be620da014c0f4f3f05c9523918814e
#
_entry.id   3be620da014c0f4f3f05c9523918814e
#
_cell.length_a   1.000
_cell.length_b   1.000
_cell.length_c   1.000
_cell.angle_alpha   90.00
_cell.angle_beta   90.00
_cell.angle_gamma   90.00
#
_symmetry.space_group_name_H-M   'P 1'
#
loop_
_entity.id
_entity.type
_entity.pdbx_description
1 polymer ?
#
loop_
_entity_poly.entity_id
_entity_poly.type
_entity_poly.pdbx_seq_one_letter_code
_entity_poly.pdbx_strand_id
1 'polypeptide(L)' 'MQHNQTQQYNGYAIQPSAHRLPDGSYSSNLLLEPIDSRCADRRYQFYSLDYFPSERQALQHSARWARNWVDTRG' A
#
# COMPACT_ATOMS: atom_id res chain seq x y z
N MET A 1 -10.09 -13.54 7.45
CA MET A 1 -8.65 -13.66 7.68
C MET A 1 -7.92 -12.44 7.19
N GLN A 2 -7.04 -11.93 7.95
CA GLN A 2 -6.33 -10.72 7.62
C GLN A 2 -5.13 -11.01 6.74
N HIS A 3 -4.92 -10.20 5.73
CA HIS A 3 -3.86 -10.44 4.77
C HIS A 3 -2.95 -9.24 4.56
N ASN A 4 -2.84 -8.42 5.57
CA ASN A 4 -1.94 -7.28 5.49
C ASN A 4 -0.51 -7.79 5.63
N GLN A 5 0.19 -7.87 4.52
CA GLN A 5 1.56 -8.32 4.50
C GLN A 5 2.46 -7.14 4.28
N THR A 6 3.35 -6.91 5.24
CA THR A 6 4.35 -5.88 5.08
C THR A 6 5.48 -6.41 4.22
N GLN A 7 5.83 -5.68 3.19
CA GLN A 7 6.93 -6.02 2.30
C GLN A 7 8.01 -4.96 2.43
N GLN A 8 9.25 -5.38 2.28
CA GLN A 8 10.36 -4.44 2.25
C GLN A 8 10.86 -4.30 0.83
N TYR A 9 11.04 -3.05 0.40
CA TYR A 9 11.45 -2.78 -0.96
C TYR A 9 12.27 -1.50 -1.00
N ASN A 10 13.54 -1.64 -1.35
CA ASN A 10 14.46 -0.50 -1.54
C ASN A 10 14.42 0.49 -0.39
N GLY A 11 14.50 -0.01 0.83
CA GLY A 11 14.57 0.83 2.01
C GLY A 11 13.24 1.31 2.55
N TYR A 12 12.14 0.78 2.04
CA TYR A 12 10.81 1.12 2.51
C TYR A 12 10.05 -0.12 2.96
N ALA A 13 9.23 0.06 3.98
CA ALA A 13 8.25 -0.95 4.36
C ALA A 13 6.95 -0.60 3.66
N ILE A 14 6.43 -1.53 2.89
CA ILE A 14 5.22 -1.35 2.10
C ILE A 14 4.10 -2.14 2.75
N GLN A 15 3.01 -1.48 3.12
CA GLN A 15 1.85 -2.13 3.71
C GLN A 15 0.63 -1.85 2.85
N PRO A 16 0.36 -2.72 1.88
CA PRO A 16 -0.88 -2.57 1.10
C PRO A 16 -2.07 -3.01 1.93
N SER A 17 -3.19 -2.36 1.70
CA SER A 17 -4.44 -2.73 2.35
C SER A 17 -5.61 -2.46 1.41
N ALA A 18 -6.74 -3.04 1.75
CA ALA A 18 -7.96 -2.86 0.98
C ALA A 18 -9.11 -2.63 1.94
N HIS A 19 -10.04 -1.78 1.53
CA HIS A 19 -11.21 -1.46 2.33
C HIS A 19 -12.46 -1.80 1.53
N ARG A 20 -13.32 -2.62 2.11
CA ARG A 20 -14.55 -2.99 1.45
C ARG A 20 -15.56 -1.86 1.52
N LEU A 21 -16.15 -1.54 0.38
CA LEU A 21 -17.13 -0.48 0.27
C LEU A 21 -18.54 -1.05 0.29
N PRO A 22 -19.54 -0.20 0.58
CA PRO A 22 -20.92 -0.68 0.64
C PRO A 22 -21.45 -1.31 -0.63
N ASP A 23 -20.90 -0.93 -1.78
CA ASP A 23 -21.34 -1.48 -3.07
C ASP A 23 -20.65 -2.80 -3.41
N GLY A 24 -19.80 -3.31 -2.53
CA GLY A 24 -19.13 -4.58 -2.75
C GLY A 24 -17.77 -4.47 -3.40
N SER A 25 -17.36 -3.28 -3.78
CA SER A 25 -16.02 -3.07 -4.32
C SER A 25 -15.03 -2.85 -3.19
N TYR A 26 -13.75 -2.78 -3.54
CA TYR A 26 -12.67 -2.56 -2.59
C TYR A 26 -11.81 -1.40 -3.03
N SER A 27 -11.52 -0.51 -2.10
CA SER A 27 -10.56 0.55 -2.37
C SER A 27 -9.15 0.06 -2.09
N SER A 28 -8.21 0.51 -2.90
CA SER A 28 -6.81 0.16 -2.77
C SER A 28 -6.12 1.22 -1.94
N ASN A 29 -5.51 0.82 -0.83
CA ASN A 29 -4.86 1.75 0.09
C ASN A 29 -3.43 1.28 0.34
N LEU A 30 -2.60 2.21 0.87
CA LEU A 30 -1.18 1.94 0.98
C LEU A 30 -0.58 2.77 2.09
N LEU A 31 0.30 2.15 2.87
CA LEU A 31 1.13 2.84 3.83
C LEU A 31 2.59 2.55 3.49
N LEU A 32 3.38 3.59 3.37
CA LEU A 32 4.82 3.49 3.13
C LEU A 32 5.57 4.13 4.28
N GLU A 33 6.56 3.42 4.79
CA GLU A 33 7.42 3.94 5.85
C GLU A 33 8.87 3.66 5.51
N PRO A 34 9.75 4.66 5.63
CA PRO A 34 11.18 4.38 5.49
C PRO A 34 11.63 3.44 6.60
N ILE A 35 12.49 2.49 6.25
CA ILE A 35 13.00 1.54 7.23
C ILE A 35 14.06 2.21 8.11
N ASP A 36 14.78 3.17 7.56
CA ASP A 36 15.81 3.89 8.31
C ASP A 36 15.17 4.67 9.46
N SER A 37 15.61 4.39 10.68
CA SER A 37 15.05 5.01 11.86
C SER A 37 15.20 6.52 11.90
N ARG A 38 16.18 7.07 11.18
CA ARG A 38 16.34 8.51 11.13
C ARG A 38 15.24 9.22 10.40
N CYS A 39 14.49 8.47 9.59
CA CYS A 39 13.38 9.01 8.84
C CYS A 39 12.05 8.45 9.34
N ALA A 40 12.01 8.03 10.61
CA ALA A 40 10.83 7.37 11.15
C ALA A 40 9.58 8.24 11.13
N ASP A 41 9.76 9.56 11.10
CA ASP A 41 8.63 10.48 11.08
C ASP A 41 7.98 10.59 9.71
N ARG A 42 8.59 10.02 8.69
CA ARG A 42 8.09 10.15 7.34
C ARG A 42 7.25 8.94 6.99
N ARG A 43 5.94 9.12 7.09
CA ARG A 43 4.99 8.12 6.67
C ARG A 43 4.19 8.68 5.52
N TYR A 44 4.00 7.83 4.52
CA TYR A 44 3.19 8.20 3.37
C TYR A 44 1.98 7.30 3.36
N GLN A 45 0.81 7.89 3.51
CA GLN A 45 -0.45 7.16 3.48
C GLN A 45 -1.24 7.58 2.26
N PHE A 46 -1.68 6.58 1.52
CA PHE A 46 -2.47 6.82 0.32
C PHE A 46 -3.77 6.04 0.42
N TYR A 47 -4.86 6.73 0.17
CA TYR A 47 -6.19 6.14 0.27
C TYR A 47 -6.88 6.18 -1.07
N SER A 48 -7.63 5.13 -1.36
CA SER A 48 -8.47 5.08 -2.56
C SER A 48 -7.67 5.33 -3.83
N LEU A 49 -6.55 4.61 -3.94
CA LEU A 49 -5.73 4.71 -5.16
C LEU A 49 -6.55 4.28 -6.37
N ASP A 50 -7.39 3.26 -6.19
CA ASP A 50 -8.27 2.78 -7.23
C ASP A 50 -9.29 1.85 -6.60
N TYR A 51 -10.24 1.37 -7.38
CA TYR A 51 -11.31 0.52 -6.89
C TYR A 51 -11.37 -0.76 -7.69
N PHE A 52 -11.64 -1.86 -7.01
CA PHE A 52 -11.58 -3.18 -7.62
C PHE A 52 -12.72 -4.05 -7.13
N PRO A 53 -13.13 -5.04 -7.92
CA PRO A 53 -14.18 -5.95 -7.48
C PRO A 53 -13.73 -6.97 -6.46
N SER A 54 -12.42 -7.11 -6.22
CA SER A 54 -11.94 -8.09 -5.24
C SER A 54 -10.84 -7.49 -4.40
N GLU A 55 -10.72 -8.00 -3.17
CA GLU A 55 -9.67 -7.57 -2.25
C GLU A 55 -8.29 -7.87 -2.80
N ARG A 56 -8.13 -9.04 -3.42
CA ARG A 56 -6.83 -9.42 -3.97
C ARG A 56 -6.35 -8.42 -5.00
N GLN A 57 -7.23 -8.00 -5.89
CA GLN A 57 -6.84 -7.04 -6.92
C GLN A 57 -6.46 -5.70 -6.31
N ALA A 58 -7.20 -5.27 -5.29
CA ALA A 58 -6.88 -4.02 -4.61
C ALA A 58 -5.51 -4.08 -3.95
N LEU A 59 -5.21 -5.19 -3.30
CA LEU A 59 -3.92 -5.37 -2.64
C LEU A 59 -2.78 -5.42 -3.65
N GLN A 60 -2.97 -6.11 -4.75
CA GLN A 60 -1.95 -6.21 -5.79
C GLN A 60 -1.67 -4.84 -6.40
N HIS A 61 -2.71 -4.07 -6.61
CA HIS A 61 -2.55 -2.71 -7.15
C HIS A 61 -1.75 -1.85 -6.19
N SER A 62 -2.08 -1.90 -4.90
CA SER A 62 -1.36 -1.11 -3.90
C SER A 62 0.11 -1.46 -3.88
N ALA A 63 0.43 -2.75 -3.92
CA ALA A 63 1.83 -3.19 -3.87
C ALA A 63 2.59 -2.74 -5.11
N ARG A 64 1.97 -2.87 -6.28
CA ARG A 64 2.60 -2.43 -7.53
C ARG A 64 2.80 -0.93 -7.54
N TRP A 65 1.79 -0.21 -7.12
CA TRP A 65 1.85 1.24 -7.06
C TRP A 65 2.98 1.69 -6.14
N ALA A 66 3.12 1.00 -5.00
CA ALA A 66 4.15 1.32 -4.03
C ALA A 66 5.55 1.15 -4.61
N ARG A 67 5.78 0.03 -5.28
CA ARG A 67 7.10 -0.22 -5.88
C ARG A 67 7.44 0.83 -6.92
N ASN A 68 6.45 1.21 -7.71
CA ASN A 68 6.63 2.24 -8.72
C ASN A 68 6.97 3.59 -8.08
N TRP A 69 6.26 3.91 -7.01
CA TRP A 69 6.49 5.16 -6.29
C TRP A 69 7.91 5.21 -5.73
N VAL A 70 8.33 4.11 -5.11
CA VAL A 70 9.67 4.04 -4.53
C VAL A 70 10.74 4.15 -5.61
N ASP A 71 10.52 3.47 -6.75
CA ASP A 71 11.49 3.50 -7.85
C ASP A 71 11.67 4.89 -8.42
N THR A 72 10.62 5.69 -8.42
CA THR A 72 10.71 7.03 -9.00
C THR A 72 11.22 8.07 -8.01
N ARG A 73 10.99 7.86 -6.71
CA ARG A 73 11.35 8.85 -5.70
C ARG A 73 12.46 8.41 -4.77
N GLY A 74 12.52 7.12 -4.57
CA GLY A 74 13.51 6.56 -3.69
C GLY A 74 14.79 6.28 -4.41
#